data_769d97fae35292eb8c934723e147b0e6
#
_entry.id   769d97fae35292eb8c934723e147b0e6
#
_cell.length_a   1.000
_cell.length_b   1.000
_cell.length_c   1.000
_cell.angle_alpha   90.00
_cell.angle_beta   90.00
_cell.angle_gamma   90.00
#
_symmetry.space_group_name_H-M   'P 1'
#
loop_
_entity.id
_entity.type
_entity.pdbx_description
1 polymer ?
#
loop_
_entity_poly.entity_id
_entity_poly.type
_entity_poly.pdbx_seq_one_letter_code
_entity_poly.pdbx_strand_id
1 'polypeptide(L)'
;MTPARRAFLGIPLALLFAPRTALAHAILLRSNPQHDSTIHPGAIAVALVFNSRIDRSRSRLTLTAPGGRSTVIAIRDDSTDAELRADASVDRLGAWKLRWQVLAADGHITRGDVAFTVTAS
;
A
#
# COMPACT_ATOMS: atom_id res chain seq x y z
N MET A 1 47.13 -41.68 12.53
CA MET A 1 46.76 -41.39 12.23
C MET A 1 45.98 -40.79 12.12
N THR A 2 45.66 -40.44 11.96
CA THR A 2 44.98 -39.84 11.74
C THR A 2 44.27 -39.28 11.39
N PRO A 3 43.95 -39.05 11.15
CA PRO A 3 43.31 -38.50 10.67
C PRO A 3 42.48 -37.84 10.61
N ALA A 4 42.16 -37.58 10.44
CA ALA A 4 41.40 -36.97 10.24
C ALA A 4 40.69 -36.33 9.98
N ARG A 5 40.57 -36.24 9.86
CA ARG A 5 39.96 -35.66 9.63
C ARG A 5 39.21 -34.95 9.25
N ARG A 6 38.91 -34.75 9.00
CA ARG A 6 38.34 -34.16 8.63
C ARG A 6 37.46 -33.54 8.44
N ALA A 7 37.05 -33.27 8.33
CA ALA A 7 36.30 -32.77 8.07
C ALA A 7 35.55 -32.03 7.90
N PHE A 8 35.23 -31.90 7.73
CA PHE A 8 34.49 -31.20 7.50
C PHE A 8 33.82 -30.51 7.15
N LEU A 9 33.49 -30.19 6.97
CA LEU A 9 33.11 -29.65 6.63
C LEU A 9 32.22 -29.04 6.30
N GLY A 10 31.86 -28.71 6.02
CA GLY A 10 31.09 -28.17 5.46
C GLY A 10 30.21 -27.53 5.56
N ILE A 11 29.72 -27.24 5.14
CA ILE A 11 29.07 -26.81 5.19
C ILE A 11 28.13 -26.09 5.11
N PRO A 12 27.70 -25.61 5.25
CA PRO A 12 26.79 -24.84 5.44
C PRO A 12 26.38 -23.98 4.58
N LEU A 13 26.59 -23.84 3.77
CA LEU A 13 26.26 -23.01 2.96
C LEU A 13 24.93 -22.87 2.70
N ALA A 14 24.20 -23.66 2.80
CA ALA A 14 22.89 -23.54 2.42
C ALA A 14 22.14 -22.49 3.03
N LEU A 15 22.61 -22.04 4.07
CA LEU A 15 21.96 -21.08 4.69
C LEU A 15 21.78 -19.93 4.04
N LEU A 16 22.50 -19.70 3.14
CA LEU A 16 22.48 -18.49 2.56
C LEU A 16 21.27 -18.22 1.79
N PHE A 17 20.45 -19.13 1.63
CA PHE A 17 19.40 -18.86 0.82
C PHE A 17 18.22 -18.48 1.48
N ALA A 18 18.16 -17.49 2.20
CA ALA A 18 16.96 -16.95 2.76
C ALA A 18 15.99 -16.62 1.69
N PRO A 19 14.77 -16.99 1.83
CA PRO A 19 13.75 -16.66 0.86
C PRO A 19 13.53 -15.17 0.80
N ARG A 20 13.12 -14.70 -0.34
CA ARG A 20 12.90 -13.32 -0.50
C ARG A 20 11.48 -13.00 -0.58
N THR A 21 10.69 -13.57 0.26
CA THR A 21 9.26 -13.35 0.18
C THR A 21 8.84 -11.93 0.40
N ALA A 22 9.66 -11.17 1.07
CA ALA A 22 9.28 -9.79 1.32
C ALA A 22 9.03 -9.02 0.06
N LEU A 23 9.59 -9.44 -1.06
CA LEU A 23 9.39 -8.72 -2.28
C LEU A 23 8.03 -8.95 -2.89
N ALA A 24 7.25 -9.88 -2.38
CA ALA A 24 5.96 -10.19 -2.93
C ALA A 24 4.85 -9.33 -2.36
N HIS A 25 5.07 -8.62 -1.27
CA HIS A 25 4.05 -7.78 -0.69
C HIS A 25 3.92 -6.47 -1.45
N ALA A 26 2.70 -5.97 -1.53
CA ALA A 26 2.46 -4.67 -2.15
C ALA A 26 2.91 -3.57 -1.21
N ILE A 27 3.74 -2.67 -1.72
CA ILE A 27 4.22 -1.52 -0.98
C ILE A 27 3.76 -0.28 -1.72
N LEU A 28 3.20 0.66 -0.99
CA LEU A 28 2.77 1.92 -1.59
C LEU A 28 4.00 2.78 -1.91
N LEU A 29 4.16 3.13 -3.17
CA LEU A 29 5.28 3.94 -3.64
C LEU A 29 4.92 5.41 -3.72
N ARG A 30 3.73 5.74 -4.17
CA ARG A 30 3.29 7.13 -4.33
C ARG A 30 1.80 7.20 -4.10
N SER A 31 1.34 8.33 -3.62
CA SER A 31 -0.08 8.58 -3.47
C SER A 31 -0.43 10.01 -3.80
N ASN A 32 -1.67 10.20 -4.25
CA ASN A 32 -2.31 11.49 -4.35
C ASN A 32 -3.70 11.36 -3.72
N PRO A 33 -4.00 12.07 -2.63
CA PRO A 33 -3.16 13.04 -1.94
C PRO A 33 -1.95 12.38 -1.29
N GLN A 34 -0.88 13.13 -1.11
CA GLN A 34 0.29 12.62 -0.43
C GLN A 34 0.04 12.57 1.08
N HIS A 35 0.69 11.62 1.71
CA HIS A 35 0.63 11.49 3.17
C HIS A 35 1.15 12.79 3.83
N ASP A 36 0.43 13.27 4.82
CA ASP A 36 0.72 14.50 5.56
C ASP A 36 0.68 15.76 4.71
N SER A 37 0.03 15.72 3.56
CA SER A 37 -0.14 16.91 2.72
C SER A 37 -1.33 17.73 3.15
N THR A 38 -1.39 18.95 2.64
CA THR A 38 -2.50 19.86 2.83
C THR A 38 -3.10 20.17 1.46
N ILE A 39 -4.41 20.07 1.34
CA ILE A 39 -5.11 20.30 0.09
C ILE A 39 -6.32 21.19 0.34
N HIS A 40 -6.88 21.70 -0.74
CA HIS A 40 -8.09 22.55 -0.67
C HIS A 40 -9.34 21.69 -0.81
N PRO A 41 -10.49 22.19 -0.32
CA PRO A 41 -11.74 21.46 -0.49
C PRO A 41 -12.10 21.30 -1.96
N GLY A 42 -12.81 20.26 -2.28
CA GLY A 42 -13.33 20.02 -3.61
C GLY A 42 -13.12 18.60 -4.06
N ALA A 43 -13.19 18.41 -5.37
CA ALA A 43 -12.99 17.11 -5.97
C ALA A 43 -11.52 16.77 -5.96
N ILE A 44 -11.20 15.52 -5.67
CA ILE A 44 -9.83 15.04 -5.69
C ILE A 44 -9.73 13.78 -6.55
N ALA A 45 -8.64 13.67 -7.28
CA ALA A 45 -8.34 12.48 -8.03
C ALA A 45 -7.40 11.64 -7.17
N VAL A 46 -7.92 10.54 -6.63
CA VAL A 46 -7.13 9.65 -5.81
C VAL A 46 -6.31 8.74 -6.70
N ALA A 47 -5.04 8.59 -6.40
CA ALA A 47 -4.16 7.67 -7.09
C ALA A 47 -3.18 7.07 -6.11
N LEU A 48 -3.15 5.75 -6.04
CA LEU A 48 -2.20 5.02 -5.19
C LEU A 48 -1.42 4.07 -6.08
N VAL A 49 -0.10 4.22 -6.10
CA VAL A 49 0.78 3.41 -6.94
C VAL A 49 1.59 2.48 -6.08
N PHE A 50 1.56 1.19 -6.42
CA PHE A 50 2.22 0.15 -5.65
C PHE A 50 3.41 -0.43 -6.43
N ASN A 51 4.27 -1.14 -5.73
CA ASN A 51 5.46 -1.75 -6.33
C ASN A 51 5.19 -3.07 -7.05
N SER A 52 3.96 -3.57 -6.99
CA SER A 52 3.61 -4.84 -7.60
C SER A 52 2.16 -4.84 -8.03
N ARG A 53 1.79 -5.88 -8.77
CA ARG A 53 0.42 -6.01 -9.21
C ARG A 53 -0.50 -6.27 -8.04
N ILE A 54 -1.68 -5.72 -8.11
CA ILE A 54 -2.70 -5.88 -7.09
C ILE A 54 -4.00 -6.32 -7.76
N ASP A 55 -4.82 -7.03 -6.99
CA ASP A 55 -6.13 -7.46 -7.47
C ASP A 55 -7.13 -6.37 -7.13
N ARG A 56 -7.49 -5.57 -8.14
CA ARG A 56 -8.38 -4.44 -7.94
C ARG A 56 -9.74 -4.87 -7.40
N SER A 57 -10.27 -5.96 -7.87
CA SER A 57 -11.60 -6.40 -7.48
C SER A 57 -11.69 -6.80 -6.01
N ARG A 58 -10.54 -7.09 -5.39
CA ARG A 58 -10.48 -7.46 -3.99
C ARG A 58 -9.76 -6.39 -3.16
N SER A 59 -9.63 -5.21 -3.70
CA SER A 59 -9.03 -4.08 -3.00
C SER A 59 -10.11 -3.09 -2.60
N ARG A 60 -9.81 -2.27 -1.60
CA ARG A 60 -10.80 -1.35 -1.06
C ARG A 60 -10.15 -0.05 -0.62
N LEU A 61 -10.84 1.03 -0.87
CA LEU A 61 -10.48 2.36 -0.40
C LEU A 61 -11.59 2.89 0.49
N THR A 62 -11.22 3.37 1.67
CA THR A 62 -12.17 3.95 2.62
C THR A 62 -11.69 5.32 3.02
N LEU A 63 -12.53 6.32 2.81
CA LEU A 63 -12.21 7.70 3.11
C LEU A 63 -12.93 8.11 4.39
N THR A 64 -12.19 8.59 5.38
CA THR A 64 -12.74 9.01 6.66
C THR A 64 -12.58 10.51 6.80
N ALA A 65 -13.70 11.18 7.00
CA ALA A 65 -13.77 12.63 7.16
C ALA A 65 -13.50 13.05 8.59
N PRO A 66 -13.21 14.33 8.83
CA PRO A 66 -13.18 14.86 10.19
C PRO A 66 -14.52 14.57 10.87
N GLY A 67 -14.46 14.10 12.10
CA GLY A 67 -15.65 13.68 12.81
C GLY A 67 -15.91 12.19 12.74
N GLY A 68 -15.20 11.48 11.88
CA GLY A 68 -15.22 10.02 11.90
C GLY A 68 -16.10 9.32 10.87
N ARG A 69 -16.82 10.07 10.03
CA ARG A 69 -17.65 9.42 9.01
C ARG A 69 -16.75 8.77 7.96
N SER A 70 -16.98 7.49 7.72
CA SER A 70 -16.22 6.74 6.73
C SER A 70 -17.09 6.37 5.54
N THR A 71 -16.52 6.43 4.35
CA THR A 71 -17.20 6.09 3.12
C THR A 71 -16.27 5.24 2.27
N VAL A 72 -16.77 4.12 1.77
CA VAL A 72 -16.02 3.31 0.80
C VAL A 72 -16.14 4.01 -0.55
N ILE A 73 -15.02 4.27 -1.19
CA ILE A 73 -15.03 4.93 -2.48
C ILE A 73 -14.72 3.92 -3.58
N ALA A 74 -15.40 4.08 -4.71
CA ALA A 74 -15.29 3.13 -5.81
C ALA A 74 -13.94 3.25 -6.50
N ILE A 75 -13.33 2.11 -6.76
CA ILE A 75 -12.08 2.06 -7.50
C ILE A 75 -12.43 2.08 -8.98
N ARG A 76 -11.77 2.96 -9.73
CA ARG A 76 -12.08 3.15 -11.15
C ARG A 76 -11.61 1.97 -11.98
N ASP A 77 -12.38 1.66 -13.01
CA ASP A 77 -12.05 0.56 -13.91
C ASP A 77 -10.80 0.82 -14.73
N ASP A 78 -10.41 2.09 -14.90
CA ASP A 78 -9.20 2.43 -15.65
C ASP A 78 -7.94 2.43 -14.78
N SER A 79 -8.01 1.92 -13.56
CA SER A 79 -6.81 1.72 -12.75
C SER A 79 -5.90 0.70 -13.43
N THR A 80 -4.60 0.93 -13.38
CA THR A 80 -3.64 -0.01 -13.97
C THR A 80 -3.37 -1.17 -13.01
N ASP A 81 -2.56 -2.14 -13.45
CA ASP A 81 -2.30 -3.34 -12.67
C ASP A 81 -1.68 -3.07 -11.30
N ALA A 82 -0.91 -2.00 -11.17
CA ALA A 82 -0.22 -1.67 -9.93
C ALA A 82 -0.73 -0.37 -9.31
N GLU A 83 -1.92 0.06 -9.69
CA GLU A 83 -2.42 1.35 -9.26
C GLU A 83 -3.90 1.28 -8.95
N LEU A 84 -4.33 1.99 -7.92
CA LEU A 84 -5.74 2.21 -7.66
C LEU A 84 -6.06 3.67 -7.92
N ARG A 85 -7.09 3.91 -8.70
CA ARG A 85 -7.59 5.26 -8.96
C ARG A 85 -9.03 5.36 -8.50
N ALA A 86 -9.39 6.52 -7.98
CA ALA A 86 -10.75 6.79 -7.53
C ALA A 86 -11.01 8.27 -7.58
N ASP A 87 -12.28 8.64 -7.63
CA ASP A 87 -12.70 10.02 -7.51
C ASP A 87 -13.36 10.18 -6.16
N ALA A 88 -13.06 11.27 -5.49
CA ALA A 88 -13.64 11.57 -4.20
C ALA A 88 -13.84 13.07 -4.06
N SER A 89 -14.60 13.45 -3.06
CA SER A 89 -14.84 14.86 -2.75
C SER A 89 -14.59 15.08 -1.28
N VAL A 90 -13.81 16.10 -0.96
CA VAL A 90 -13.50 16.46 0.41
C VAL A 90 -14.05 17.87 0.65
N ASP A 91 -15.18 17.93 1.32
CA ASP A 91 -15.89 19.19 1.52
C ASP A 91 -15.77 19.74 2.93
N ARG A 92 -15.16 19.05 3.85
CA ARG A 92 -15.00 19.53 5.22
C ARG A 92 -13.56 19.87 5.50
N LEU A 93 -13.36 20.94 6.26
CA LEU A 93 -12.02 21.29 6.70
C LEU A 93 -11.59 20.38 7.84
N GLY A 94 -10.33 20.07 7.90
CA GLY A 94 -9.76 19.30 8.99
C GLY A 94 -9.01 18.07 8.52
N ALA A 95 -8.86 17.13 9.43
CA ALA A 95 -8.04 15.93 9.19
C ALA A 95 -8.84 14.83 8.53
N TRP A 96 -8.33 14.35 7.43
CA TRP A 96 -8.90 13.26 6.64
C TRP A 96 -7.95 12.08 6.62
N LYS A 97 -8.48 10.90 6.36
CA LYS A 97 -7.68 9.70 6.26
C LYS A 97 -8.21 8.83 5.13
N LEU A 98 -7.33 8.41 4.27
CA LEU A 98 -7.67 7.44 3.23
C LEU A 98 -7.02 6.12 3.60
N ARG A 99 -7.84 5.13 3.96
CA ARG A 99 -7.35 3.79 4.23
C ARG A 99 -7.40 2.97 2.96
N TRP A 100 -6.32 2.31 2.65
CA TRP A 100 -6.30 1.39 1.53
C TRP A 100 -6.05 -0.03 2.03
N GLN A 101 -6.65 -0.98 1.34
CA GLN A 101 -6.44 -2.39 1.57
C GLN A 101 -6.34 -3.04 0.21
N VAL A 102 -5.25 -3.73 -0.05
CA VAL A 102 -5.01 -4.34 -1.34
C VAL A 102 -4.66 -5.81 -1.18
N LEU A 103 -5.07 -6.60 -2.16
CA LEU A 103 -4.65 -7.98 -2.27
C LEU A 103 -3.53 -8.01 -3.30
N ALA A 104 -2.33 -8.36 -2.87
CA ALA A 104 -1.18 -8.43 -3.74
C ALA A 104 -1.20 -9.69 -4.60
N ALA A 105 -0.38 -9.72 -5.64
CA ALA A 105 -0.32 -10.85 -6.55
C ALA A 105 0.08 -12.14 -5.85
N ASP A 106 0.78 -12.06 -4.73
CA ASP A 106 1.18 -13.24 -3.96
C ASP A 106 0.09 -13.75 -3.01
N GLY A 107 -1.08 -13.13 -3.02
CA GLY A 107 -2.19 -13.55 -2.16
C GLY A 107 -2.20 -12.92 -0.78
N HIS A 108 -1.26 -12.04 -0.46
CA HIS A 108 -1.25 -11.37 0.83
C HIS A 108 -2.01 -10.06 0.78
N ILE A 109 -2.67 -9.73 1.88
CA ILE A 109 -3.39 -8.48 2.03
C ILE A 109 -2.50 -7.51 2.76
N THR A 110 -2.38 -6.29 2.21
CA THR A 110 -1.63 -5.20 2.83
C THR A 110 -2.56 -4.03 3.03
N ARG A 111 -2.38 -3.31 4.13
CA ARG A 111 -3.19 -2.15 4.48
C ARG A 111 -2.30 -1.00 4.86
N GLY A 112 -2.82 0.20 4.68
CA GLY A 112 -2.13 1.41 5.13
C GLY A 112 -3.07 2.59 5.11
N ASP A 113 -2.58 3.71 5.62
CA ASP A 113 -3.34 4.96 5.68
C ASP A 113 -2.54 6.07 5.03
N VAL A 114 -3.26 6.93 4.32
CA VAL A 114 -2.73 8.21 3.86
C VAL A 114 -3.52 9.27 4.64
N ALA A 115 -2.84 10.00 5.49
CA ALA A 115 -3.46 11.09 6.25
C ALA A 115 -3.17 12.41 5.56
N PHE A 116 -4.16 13.28 5.46
CA PHE A 116 -3.98 14.60 4.87
C PHE A 116 -4.95 15.58 5.52
N THR A 117 -4.72 16.85 5.29
CA THR A 117 -5.52 17.91 5.89
C THR A 117 -6.16 18.74 4.79
N VAL A 118 -7.42 19.10 4.98
CA VAL A 118 -8.14 19.99 4.08
C VAL A 118 -8.25 21.34 4.74
N THR A 119 -7.76 22.39 4.09
CA THR A 119 -7.79 23.75 4.61
C THR A 119 -8.40 24.67 3.57
N ALA A 120 -8.93 25.80 4.04
CA ALA A 120 -9.57 26.75 3.14
C ALA A 120 -8.57 27.59 2.36
N SER A 121 -7.32 27.60 2.76
CA SER A 121 -6.32 28.44 2.08
C SER A 121 -4.95 27.84 2.06
#